data_28ee9c685c669e8520466825ef3309d3
#
_entry.id   28ee9c685c669e8520466825ef3309d3
#
_cell.length_a   1.000
_cell.length_b   1.000
_cell.length_c   1.000
_cell.angle_alpha   90.00
_cell.angle_beta   90.00
_cell.angle_gamma   90.00
#
_symmetry.space_group_name_H-M   'P 1'
#
loop_
_entity.id
_entity.type
_entity.pdbx_description
1 polymer ?
#
loop_
_entity_poly.entity_id
_entity_poly.type
_entity_poly.pdbx_seq_one_letter_code
_entity_poly.pdbx_strand_id
1 'polypeptide(L)'
;MSNQQQHNSSKADAYVLPFEQLRMTDVDSVGGKNASLGEMISQLASTGVRVPTGFATTALAFRDFLKHNNLTERIQKRLENLNIDDVRALAQAGTEIRNWKIGRAHV
;
A
#
# COMPACT_ATOMS: atom_id res chain seq x y z
N MET A 1 -28.61 -6.89 5.02
CA MET A 1 -27.93 -8.03 4.45
C MET A 1 -27.01 -7.65 3.36
N SER A 2 -27.56 -7.26 2.23
CA SER A 2 -26.71 -6.89 1.12
C SER A 2 -25.79 -5.73 1.48
N ASN A 3 -26.20 -4.88 2.42
CA ASN A 3 -25.36 -3.77 2.84
C ASN A 3 -24.07 -4.24 3.49
N GLN A 4 -24.12 -5.29 4.26
CA GLN A 4 -22.94 -5.81 4.90
C GLN A 4 -21.98 -6.38 3.88
N GLN A 5 -22.48 -7.07 2.91
CA GLN A 5 -21.64 -7.62 1.87
C GLN A 5 -21.00 -6.52 1.05
N GLN A 6 -21.78 -5.52 0.71
CA GLN A 6 -21.24 -4.40 -0.02
C GLN A 6 -20.18 -3.68 0.76
N HIS A 7 -20.39 -3.57 2.05
CA HIS A 7 -19.43 -2.91 2.92
C HIS A 7 -18.10 -3.65 2.93
N ASN A 8 -18.15 -4.99 3.04
CA ASN A 8 -16.93 -5.79 3.01
C ASN A 8 -16.24 -5.74 1.66
N SER A 9 -17.03 -5.82 0.60
CA SER A 9 -16.51 -5.71 -0.74
C SER A 9 -15.85 -4.36 -0.96
N SER A 10 -16.49 -3.33 -0.45
CA SER A 10 -15.98 -1.98 -0.55
C SER A 10 -14.60 -1.86 0.07
N LYS A 11 -14.39 -2.49 1.22
CA LYS A 11 -13.10 -2.44 1.89
C LYS A 11 -12.05 -3.20 1.11
N ALA A 12 -12.40 -4.34 0.56
CA ALA A 12 -11.48 -5.13 -0.22
C ALA A 12 -11.09 -4.46 -1.53
N ASP A 13 -12.00 -3.66 -2.08
CA ASP A 13 -11.80 -3.00 -3.36
C ASP A 13 -11.34 -1.55 -3.22
N ALA A 14 -11.13 -1.09 -2.01
CA ALA A 14 -10.80 0.31 -1.78
C ALA A 14 -9.37 0.62 -2.16
N TYR A 15 -9.16 1.81 -2.70
CA TYR A 15 -7.82 2.32 -2.95
C TYR A 15 -7.30 3.08 -1.73
N VAL A 16 -8.20 3.62 -0.93
CA VAL A 16 -7.87 4.44 0.23
C VAL A 16 -8.76 4.03 1.38
N LEU A 17 -8.17 3.86 2.56
CA LEU A 17 -8.91 3.51 3.76
C LEU A 17 -8.53 4.46 4.89
N PRO A 18 -9.51 5.13 5.51
CA PRO A 18 -9.23 5.98 6.67
C PRO A 18 -8.66 5.15 7.81
N PHE A 19 -7.73 5.72 8.55
CA PHE A 19 -7.09 4.99 9.65
C PHE A 19 -8.08 4.47 10.67
N GLU A 20 -9.14 5.21 10.95
CA GLU A 20 -10.11 4.77 11.96
C GLU A 20 -10.86 3.51 11.57
N GLN A 21 -10.82 3.14 10.30
CA GLN A 21 -11.44 1.90 9.82
C GLN A 21 -10.48 0.72 9.81
N LEU A 22 -9.21 0.96 10.03
CA LEU A 22 -8.20 -0.09 9.93
C LEU A 22 -8.07 -0.87 11.23
N ARG A 23 -7.84 -2.16 11.07
CA ARG A 23 -7.61 -3.07 12.18
C ARG A 23 -6.45 -3.99 11.82
N MET A 24 -5.97 -4.76 12.80
CA MET A 24 -4.87 -5.68 12.53
C MET A 24 -5.23 -6.73 11.49
N THR A 25 -6.50 -6.95 11.24
CA THR A 25 -6.93 -7.87 10.19
C THR A 25 -6.74 -7.30 8.79
N ASP A 26 -6.37 -6.05 8.67
CA ASP A 26 -6.21 -5.40 7.36
C ASP A 26 -4.76 -5.36 6.89
N VAL A 27 -3.87 -6.12 7.51
CA VAL A 27 -2.45 -6.10 7.17
C VAL A 27 -2.22 -6.38 5.68
N ASP A 28 -2.97 -7.33 5.13
CA ASP A 28 -2.81 -7.69 3.72
C ASP A 28 -3.11 -6.54 2.77
N SER A 29 -3.98 -5.65 3.19
CA SER A 29 -4.40 -4.53 2.35
C SER A 29 -3.53 -3.29 2.50
N VAL A 30 -3.10 -2.98 3.71
CA VAL A 30 -2.42 -1.72 3.98
C VAL A 30 -1.03 -1.87 4.61
N GLY A 31 -0.64 -3.09 4.94
CA GLY A 31 0.63 -3.35 5.60
C GLY A 31 0.54 -3.26 7.10
N GLY A 32 1.53 -3.87 7.77
CA GLY A 32 1.51 -3.99 9.23
C GLY A 32 1.55 -2.67 9.96
N LYS A 33 2.36 -1.75 9.47
CA LYS A 33 2.50 -0.45 10.14
C LYS A 33 1.18 0.33 10.13
N ASN A 34 0.53 0.38 8.99
CA ASN A 34 -0.73 1.10 8.88
C ASN A 34 -1.85 0.41 9.66
N ALA A 35 -1.89 -0.92 9.61
CA ALA A 35 -2.90 -1.68 10.35
C ALA A 35 -2.73 -1.46 11.86
N SER A 36 -1.50 -1.49 12.33
CA SER A 36 -1.17 -1.27 13.73
C SER A 36 -1.56 0.14 14.16
N LEU A 37 -1.24 1.11 13.33
CA LEU A 37 -1.57 2.50 13.60
C LEU A 37 -3.07 2.71 13.69
N GLY A 38 -3.82 2.10 12.77
CA GLY A 38 -5.27 2.18 12.79
C GLY A 38 -5.88 1.58 14.04
N GLU A 39 -5.36 0.44 14.46
CA GLU A 39 -5.83 -0.21 15.68
C GLU A 39 -5.60 0.70 16.89
N MET A 40 -4.42 1.29 16.98
CA MET A 40 -4.07 2.19 18.07
C MET A 40 -4.98 3.41 18.08
N ILE A 41 -5.21 4.02 16.94
CA ILE A 41 -6.08 5.19 16.83
C ILE A 41 -7.48 4.86 17.32
N SER A 42 -7.97 3.69 16.94
CA SER A 42 -9.29 3.24 17.34
C SER A 42 -9.39 3.08 18.86
N GLN A 43 -8.36 2.49 19.47
CA GLN A 43 -8.33 2.30 20.90
C GLN A 43 -8.28 3.61 21.66
N LEU A 44 -7.46 4.54 21.19
CA LEU A 44 -7.35 5.83 21.82
C LEU A 44 -8.65 6.62 21.70
N ALA A 45 -9.30 6.54 20.56
CA ALA A 45 -10.56 7.23 20.35
C ALA A 45 -11.63 6.73 21.32
N SER A 46 -11.62 5.43 21.61
CA SER A 46 -12.59 4.85 22.53
C SER A 46 -12.39 5.33 23.97
N THR A 47 -11.23 5.83 24.31
CA THR A 47 -10.97 6.39 25.63
C THR A 47 -11.16 7.90 25.67
N GLY A 48 -11.65 8.48 24.60
CA GLY A 48 -11.91 9.90 24.54
C GLY A 48 -10.74 10.77 24.13
N VAL A 49 -9.62 10.15 23.76
CA VAL A 49 -8.45 10.89 23.30
C VAL A 49 -8.63 11.25 21.84
N ARG A 50 -8.39 12.50 21.51
CA ARG A 50 -8.41 12.95 20.13
C ARG A 50 -7.06 12.70 19.49
N VAL A 51 -7.08 12.01 18.34
CA VAL A 51 -5.86 11.71 17.60
C VAL A 51 -6.07 12.20 16.19
N PRO A 52 -5.10 12.91 15.62
CA PRO A 52 -5.19 13.26 14.21
C PRO A 52 -5.33 11.99 13.38
N THR A 53 -6.25 12.02 12.44
CA THR A 53 -6.48 10.89 11.58
C THR A 53 -5.92 11.15 10.20
N GLY A 54 -5.87 10.13 9.41
CA GLY A 54 -5.41 10.21 8.04
C GLY A 54 -5.96 9.01 7.30
N PHE A 55 -5.26 8.62 6.26
CA PHE A 55 -5.69 7.46 5.49
C PHE A 55 -4.46 6.71 4.97
N ALA A 56 -4.69 5.47 4.59
CA ALA A 56 -3.66 4.63 3.99
C ALA A 56 -4.10 4.28 2.58
N THR A 57 -3.14 4.21 1.67
CA THR A 57 -3.39 3.63 0.37
C THR A 57 -3.22 2.12 0.49
N THR A 58 -3.94 1.39 -0.34
CA THR A 58 -3.96 -0.06 -0.24
C THR A 58 -3.02 -0.70 -1.24
N ALA A 59 -2.71 -1.98 -0.99
CA ALA A 59 -1.93 -2.76 -1.94
C ALA A 59 -2.64 -2.84 -3.29
N LEU A 60 -3.96 -2.87 -3.29
CA LEU A 60 -4.73 -2.86 -4.52
C LEU A 60 -4.46 -1.59 -5.32
N ALA A 61 -4.47 -0.44 -4.65
CA ALA A 61 -4.19 0.83 -5.31
C ALA A 61 -2.81 0.82 -5.95
N PHE A 62 -1.83 0.29 -5.22
CA PHE A 62 -0.46 0.23 -5.71
C PHE A 62 -0.35 -0.69 -6.92
N ARG A 63 -0.95 -1.86 -6.84
CA ARG A 63 -0.93 -2.81 -7.95
C ARG A 63 -1.60 -2.23 -9.19
N ASP A 64 -2.73 -1.56 -9.01
CA ASP A 64 -3.44 -0.96 -10.14
C ASP A 64 -2.63 0.19 -10.74
N PHE A 65 -1.95 0.94 -9.91
CA PHE A 65 -1.07 2.01 -10.38
C PHE A 65 0.04 1.44 -11.26
N LEU A 66 0.70 0.38 -10.79
CA LEU A 66 1.77 -0.24 -11.55
C LEU A 66 1.26 -0.79 -12.88
N LYS A 67 0.12 -1.43 -12.83
CA LYS A 67 -0.47 -2.05 -14.01
C LYS A 67 -0.89 -1.00 -15.03
N HIS A 68 -1.53 0.05 -14.57
CA HIS A 68 -2.03 1.10 -15.42
C HIS A 68 -0.90 1.83 -16.14
N ASN A 69 0.25 1.92 -15.52
CA ASN A 69 1.41 2.60 -16.09
C ASN A 69 2.40 1.62 -16.72
N ASN A 70 2.01 0.37 -16.87
CA ASN A 70 2.84 -0.67 -17.49
C ASN A 70 4.14 -0.90 -16.74
N LEU A 71 4.15 -0.61 -15.46
CA LEU A 71 5.36 -0.76 -14.66
C LEU A 71 5.57 -2.18 -14.19
N THR A 72 4.50 -2.96 -14.04
CA THR A 72 4.62 -4.33 -13.56
C THR A 72 5.54 -5.15 -14.45
N GLU A 73 5.32 -5.13 -15.75
CA GLU A 73 6.15 -5.87 -16.68
C GLU A 73 7.58 -5.32 -16.70
N ARG A 74 7.70 -4.02 -16.66
CA ARG A 74 9.01 -3.37 -16.71
C ARG A 74 9.83 -3.74 -15.48
N ILE A 75 9.20 -3.73 -14.31
CA ILE A 75 9.87 -4.12 -13.08
C ILE A 75 10.26 -5.59 -13.15
N GLN A 76 9.35 -6.44 -13.61
CA GLN A 76 9.60 -7.86 -13.72
C GLN A 76 10.79 -8.14 -14.63
N LYS A 77 10.85 -7.49 -15.77
CA LYS A 77 11.95 -7.63 -16.70
C LYS A 77 13.28 -7.18 -16.09
N ARG A 78 13.25 -6.07 -15.37
CA ARG A 78 14.46 -5.55 -14.75
C ARG A 78 15.01 -6.50 -13.69
N LEU A 79 14.13 -7.18 -12.98
CA LEU A 79 14.54 -8.09 -11.91
C LEU A 79 14.85 -9.50 -12.40
N GLU A 80 14.40 -9.84 -13.58
CA GLU A 80 14.48 -11.20 -14.11
C GLU A 80 15.91 -11.71 -14.20
N ASN A 81 16.83 -10.89 -14.64
CA ASN A 81 18.22 -11.27 -14.80
C ASN A 81 19.11 -10.77 -13.68
N LEU A 82 18.50 -10.35 -12.59
CA LEU A 82 19.24 -9.77 -11.49
C LEU A 82 19.82 -10.87 -10.61
N ASN A 83 21.09 -10.76 -10.28
CA ASN A 83 21.72 -11.64 -9.31
C ASN A 83 21.40 -11.11 -7.92
N ILE A 84 20.53 -11.80 -7.20
CA ILE A 84 20.07 -11.32 -5.88
C ILE A 84 21.19 -11.33 -4.84
N ASP A 85 22.28 -12.04 -5.11
CA ASP A 85 23.42 -12.04 -4.19
C ASP A 85 24.32 -10.83 -4.39
N ASP A 86 24.13 -10.09 -5.46
CA ASP A 86 24.90 -8.89 -5.72
C ASP A 86 24.16 -7.69 -5.13
N VAL A 87 24.57 -7.30 -3.93
CA VAL A 87 23.90 -6.25 -3.18
C VAL A 87 23.91 -4.92 -3.94
N ARG A 88 25.00 -4.64 -4.63
CA ARG A 88 25.13 -3.39 -5.37
C ARG A 88 24.16 -3.35 -6.55
N ALA A 89 24.08 -4.45 -7.29
CA ALA A 89 23.15 -4.54 -8.41
C ALA A 89 21.70 -4.46 -7.93
N LEU A 90 21.42 -5.06 -6.80
CA LEU A 90 20.09 -5.03 -6.22
C LEU A 90 19.69 -3.60 -5.82
N ALA A 91 20.60 -2.88 -5.19
CA ALA A 91 20.36 -1.50 -4.79
C ALA A 91 20.15 -0.60 -6.01
N GLN A 92 20.92 -0.82 -7.05
CA GLN A 92 20.79 -0.06 -8.27
C GLN A 92 19.44 -0.31 -8.94
N ALA A 93 19.03 -1.56 -9.01
CA ALA A 93 17.73 -1.91 -9.57
C ALA A 93 16.60 -1.26 -8.77
N GLY A 94 16.71 -1.27 -7.45
CA GLY A 94 15.72 -0.63 -6.60
C GLY A 94 15.61 0.86 -6.86
N THR A 95 16.74 1.53 -7.03
CA THR A 95 16.75 2.96 -7.33
C THR A 95 16.10 3.25 -8.67
N GLU A 96 16.41 2.45 -9.68
CA GLU A 96 15.82 2.62 -10.99
C GLU A 96 14.31 2.46 -10.96
N ILE A 97 13.86 1.42 -10.28
CA ILE A 97 12.41 1.14 -10.19
C ILE A 97 11.68 2.26 -9.47
N ARG A 98 12.26 2.76 -8.38
CA ARG A 98 11.65 3.88 -7.66
C ARG A 98 11.54 5.11 -8.56
N ASN A 99 12.57 5.35 -9.36
CA ASN A 99 12.56 6.49 -10.27
C ASN A 99 11.50 6.35 -11.34
N TRP A 100 11.25 5.14 -11.81
CA TRP A 100 10.19 4.92 -12.79
C TRP A 100 8.83 5.29 -12.22
N LYS A 101 8.59 4.97 -10.95
CA LYS A 101 7.31 5.25 -10.31
C LYS A 101 7.10 6.72 -10.04
N ILE A 102 8.17 7.42 -9.72
CA ILE A 102 8.12 8.82 -9.36
C ILE A 102 8.46 9.73 -10.53
N GLY A 103 9.22 9.19 -11.44
CA GLY A 103 9.96 9.92 -12.44
C GLY A 103 9.16 10.84 -13.34
N ARG A 104 7.90 10.59 -13.45
CA ARG A 104 7.10 11.44 -14.25
C ARG A 104 7.16 12.83 -13.73
N ALA A 105 7.29 12.95 -12.43
CA ALA A 105 7.27 14.24 -11.80
C ALA A 105 8.43 15.11 -12.26
N HIS A 106 9.47 14.50 -12.75
CA HIS A 106 10.61 15.29 -13.12
C HIS A 106 10.62 15.71 -14.54
N VAL A 107 9.71 15.18 -15.25
CA VAL A 107 9.70 15.50 -16.68
C VAL A 107 8.94 16.79 -16.96
#